data_11810645d2fe06b36e765be42b72f291
#
_entry.id   11810645d2fe06b36e765be42b72f291
#
_cell.length_a   1.000
_cell.length_b   1.000
_cell.length_c   1.000
_cell.angle_alpha   90.00
_cell.angle_beta   90.00
_cell.angle_gamma   90.00
#
_symmetry.space_group_name_H-M   'P 1'
#
loop_
_entity.id
_entity.type
_entity.pdbx_description
1 polymer ?
#
loop_
_entity_poly.entity_id
_entity_poly.type
_entity_poly.pdbx_seq_one_letter_code
_entity_poly.pdbx_strand_id
1 'polypeptide(L)'
;MLKTLLLWTAVGVAGAAQAAPNLARHADLDLATARQLADATLKHCTGALSVLDRGGNVLMAQRPEGVGPHNLLASQRKAYTALSTKTPTRLFAERARNNPEAANLNSIAELLLLGGGVPLFAEGELVGALGVAGAGGAEQDEACAIQATGQVGLTIQR
;
A
#
# COMPACT_ATOMS: atom_id res chain seq x y z
N MET A 1 0.05 -63.29 56.04
CA MET A 1 -0.34 -61.88 55.74
C MET A 1 0.45 -61.46 54.49
N LEU A 2 -0.20 -61.48 53.32
CA LEU A 2 0.41 -61.20 52.04
C LEU A 2 0.01 -59.75 51.64
N LYS A 3 0.96 -58.81 51.60
CA LYS A 3 0.73 -57.44 51.18
C LYS A 3 0.89 -57.32 49.66
N THR A 4 -0.21 -57.13 48.95
CA THR A 4 -0.22 -56.90 47.51
C THR A 4 0.16 -55.44 47.23
N LEU A 5 1.29 -55.22 46.58
CA LEU A 5 1.73 -53.91 46.14
C LEU A 5 1.11 -53.64 44.75
N LEU A 6 0.17 -52.68 44.62
CA LEU A 6 -0.33 -52.18 43.36
C LEU A 6 0.67 -51.14 42.80
N LEU A 7 1.32 -51.50 41.66
CA LEU A 7 2.05 -50.53 40.85
C LEU A 7 1.08 -49.77 39.95
N TRP A 8 0.98 -48.47 40.15
CA TRP A 8 0.31 -47.53 39.22
C TRP A 8 1.31 -47.13 38.14
N THR A 9 1.11 -47.59 36.91
CA THR A 9 1.84 -47.09 35.73
C THR A 9 1.16 -45.82 35.22
N ALA A 10 1.80 -44.69 35.37
CA ALA A 10 1.37 -43.43 34.77
C ALA A 10 1.70 -43.44 33.27
N VAL A 11 0.69 -43.56 32.41
CA VAL A 11 0.85 -43.41 30.96
C VAL A 11 0.92 -41.89 30.68
N GLY A 12 2.13 -41.39 30.46
CA GLY A 12 2.35 -40.03 30.00
C GLY A 12 1.88 -39.86 28.54
N VAL A 13 0.82 -39.12 28.32
CA VAL A 13 0.40 -38.70 26.97
C VAL A 13 1.38 -37.59 26.53
N ALA A 14 2.38 -37.96 25.73
CA ALA A 14 3.22 -36.97 25.04
C ALA A 14 2.38 -36.26 23.96
N GLY A 15 1.87 -35.08 24.26
CA GLY A 15 1.22 -34.21 23.30
C GLY A 15 2.22 -33.84 22.21
N ALA A 16 1.99 -34.25 20.96
CA ALA A 16 2.76 -33.79 19.82
C ALA A 16 2.55 -32.28 19.66
N ALA A 17 3.57 -31.49 20.02
CA ALA A 17 3.57 -30.05 19.69
C ALA A 17 3.60 -29.90 18.18
N GLN A 18 2.49 -29.48 17.58
CA GLN A 18 2.45 -29.12 16.15
C GLN A 18 3.32 -27.89 15.93
N ALA A 19 4.27 -27.98 15.02
CA ALA A 19 5.06 -26.83 14.59
C ALA A 19 4.13 -25.78 13.96
N ALA A 20 4.29 -24.51 14.36
CA ALA A 20 3.56 -23.42 13.76
C ALA A 20 3.82 -23.36 12.24
N PRO A 21 2.81 -23.01 11.43
CA PRO A 21 2.99 -22.89 9.99
C PRO A 21 4.05 -21.81 9.66
N ASN A 22 4.82 -22.06 8.61
CA ASN A 22 5.79 -21.07 8.10
C ASN A 22 5.04 -19.99 7.34
N LEU A 23 4.84 -18.84 7.98
CA LEU A 23 4.14 -17.69 7.40
C LEU A 23 5.10 -16.80 6.62
N ALA A 24 4.63 -16.31 5.46
CA ALA A 24 5.37 -15.34 4.68
C ALA A 24 5.56 -14.02 5.48
N ARG A 25 6.77 -13.46 5.40
CA ARG A 25 7.10 -12.15 6.00
C ARG A 25 7.43 -11.18 4.87
N HIS A 26 6.92 -9.97 4.96
CA HIS A 26 7.12 -8.92 3.97
C HIS A 26 7.43 -7.61 4.67
N ALA A 27 8.25 -6.76 4.03
CA ALA A 27 8.36 -5.39 4.43
C ALA A 27 7.02 -4.66 4.20
N ASP A 28 6.70 -3.74 5.07
CA ASP A 28 5.48 -2.94 5.00
C ASP A 28 5.78 -1.50 5.38
N LEU A 29 4.99 -0.57 4.86
CA LEU A 29 5.12 0.83 5.17
C LEU A 29 4.57 1.11 6.56
N ASP A 30 5.33 1.83 7.39
CA ASP A 30 4.89 2.26 8.70
C ASP A 30 4.31 3.69 8.69
N LEU A 31 3.62 4.05 9.78
CA LEU A 31 3.02 5.38 9.91
C LEU A 31 4.08 6.50 9.96
N ALA A 32 5.28 6.23 10.46
CA ALA A 32 6.35 7.24 10.52
C ALA A 32 6.82 7.62 9.11
N THR A 33 7.06 6.63 8.25
CA THR A 33 7.40 6.84 6.84
C THR A 33 6.24 7.46 6.06
N ALA A 34 4.99 7.06 6.36
CA ALA A 34 3.80 7.67 5.75
C ALA A 34 3.69 9.17 6.07
N ARG A 35 4.03 9.60 7.30
CA ARG A 35 4.10 11.02 7.67
C ARG A 35 5.19 11.77 6.91
N GLN A 36 6.39 11.18 6.77
CA GLN A 36 7.47 11.79 5.99
C GLN A 36 7.06 11.98 4.52
N LEU A 37 6.37 11.00 3.92
CA LEU A 37 5.82 11.12 2.57
C LEU A 37 4.78 12.24 2.47
N ALA A 38 3.88 12.36 3.45
CA ALA A 38 2.87 13.42 3.49
C ALA A 38 3.53 14.80 3.59
N ASP A 39 4.48 14.98 4.50
CA ASP A 39 5.21 16.23 4.69
C ASP A 39 6.02 16.60 3.43
N ALA A 40 6.70 15.63 2.82
CA ALA A 40 7.45 15.82 1.58
C ALA A 40 6.52 16.24 0.42
N THR A 41 5.33 15.64 0.31
CA THR A 41 4.34 15.99 -0.71
C THR A 41 3.84 17.42 -0.51
N LEU A 42 3.40 17.77 0.70
CA LEU A 42 2.79 19.08 0.99
C LEU A 42 3.78 20.24 0.99
N LYS A 43 5.07 19.96 1.15
CA LYS A 43 6.13 20.96 1.05
C LYS A 43 6.24 21.57 -0.36
N HIS A 44 5.92 20.80 -1.38
CA HIS A 44 6.13 21.18 -2.77
C HIS A 44 4.85 21.26 -3.60
N CYS A 45 3.75 20.70 -3.11
CA CYS A 45 2.52 20.54 -3.86
C CYS A 45 1.28 20.90 -3.01
N THR A 46 0.25 21.43 -3.67
CA THR A 46 -1.01 21.83 -3.02
C THR A 46 -2.13 20.78 -3.14
N GLY A 47 -1.85 19.57 -3.67
CA GLY A 47 -2.85 18.53 -3.86
C GLY A 47 -3.21 17.78 -2.57
N ALA A 48 -4.35 17.10 -2.59
CA ALA A 48 -4.68 16.08 -1.60
C ALA A 48 -3.78 14.86 -1.80
N LEU A 49 -3.47 14.15 -0.72
CA LEU A 49 -2.64 12.95 -0.76
C LEU A 49 -3.25 11.83 0.07
N SER A 50 -2.91 10.60 -0.30
CA SER A 50 -3.18 9.40 0.49
C SER A 50 -2.00 8.44 0.40
N VAL A 51 -1.56 7.91 1.55
CA VAL A 51 -0.52 6.90 1.68
C VAL A 51 -1.16 5.61 2.15
N LEU A 52 -0.94 4.53 1.42
CA LEU A 52 -1.42 3.20 1.75
C LEU A 52 -0.27 2.27 2.13
N ASP A 53 -0.51 1.39 3.09
CA ASP A 53 0.36 0.26 3.37
C ASP A 53 0.32 -0.80 2.25
N ARG A 54 1.12 -1.84 2.36
CA ARG A 54 1.14 -2.95 1.41
C ARG A 54 -0.21 -3.68 1.29
N GLY A 55 -1.01 -3.70 2.34
CA GLY A 55 -2.34 -4.32 2.38
C GLY A 55 -3.45 -3.46 1.78
N GLY A 56 -3.14 -2.21 1.39
CA GLY A 56 -4.11 -1.25 0.86
C GLY A 56 -4.87 -0.47 1.94
N ASN A 57 -4.43 -0.54 3.20
CA ASN A 57 -5.01 0.25 4.28
C ASN A 57 -4.46 1.67 4.26
N VAL A 58 -5.30 2.66 4.56
CA VAL A 58 -4.89 4.06 4.63
C VAL A 58 -4.10 4.30 5.91
N LEU A 59 -2.82 4.63 5.78
CA LEU A 59 -1.96 5.09 6.88
C LEU A 59 -2.08 6.60 7.10
N MET A 60 -2.19 7.36 6.01
CA MET A 60 -2.28 8.81 6.03
C MET A 60 -3.16 9.29 4.88
N ALA A 61 -4.02 10.26 5.14
CA ALA A 61 -4.80 10.97 4.12
C ALA A 61 -4.94 12.42 4.53
N GLN A 62 -4.58 13.35 3.64
CA GLN A 62 -4.65 14.79 3.91
C GLN A 62 -5.16 15.53 2.69
N ARG A 63 -5.97 16.57 2.95
CA ARG A 63 -6.45 17.50 1.94
C ARG A 63 -6.26 18.92 2.46
N PRO A 64 -5.34 19.70 1.87
CA PRO A 64 -5.17 21.10 2.22
C PRO A 64 -6.45 21.92 1.98
N GLU A 65 -6.53 23.04 2.64
CA GLU A 65 -7.58 24.04 2.41
C GLU A 65 -7.57 24.51 0.94
N GLY A 66 -8.75 24.76 0.39
CA GLY A 66 -8.90 25.17 -1.00
C GLY A 66 -8.81 24.07 -2.06
N VAL A 67 -8.34 22.86 -1.70
CA VAL A 67 -8.36 21.71 -2.61
C VAL A 67 -9.77 21.12 -2.67
N GLY A 68 -10.28 20.87 -3.88
CA GLY A 68 -11.64 20.37 -4.10
C GLY A 68 -11.92 19.08 -3.30
N PRO A 69 -13.12 18.90 -2.74
CA PRO A 69 -13.42 17.82 -1.79
C PRO A 69 -13.27 16.40 -2.37
N HIS A 70 -13.50 16.23 -3.68
CA HIS A 70 -13.33 14.94 -4.35
C HIS A 70 -11.88 14.47 -4.41
N ASN A 71 -10.89 15.36 -4.28
CA ASN A 71 -9.48 15.03 -4.46
C ASN A 71 -8.95 14.10 -3.36
N LEU A 72 -9.52 14.12 -2.16
CA LEU A 72 -9.10 13.16 -1.11
C LEU A 72 -9.41 11.72 -1.52
N LEU A 73 -10.65 11.46 -1.97
CA LEU A 73 -11.02 10.15 -2.48
C LEU A 73 -10.25 9.79 -3.76
N ALA A 74 -10.04 10.76 -4.66
CA ALA A 74 -9.27 10.54 -5.87
C ALA A 74 -7.82 10.14 -5.56
N SER A 75 -7.14 10.79 -4.60
CA SER A 75 -5.79 10.44 -4.19
C SER A 75 -5.72 9.01 -3.63
N GLN A 76 -6.69 8.62 -2.80
CA GLN A 76 -6.77 7.26 -2.26
C GLN A 76 -6.95 6.21 -3.36
N ARG A 77 -7.87 6.45 -4.30
CA ARG A 77 -8.12 5.53 -5.44
C ARG A 77 -6.92 5.44 -6.39
N LYS A 78 -6.20 6.54 -6.62
CA LYS A 78 -4.95 6.53 -7.38
C LYS A 78 -3.87 5.71 -6.68
N ALA A 79 -3.68 5.89 -5.36
CA ALA A 79 -2.76 5.07 -4.57
C ALA A 79 -3.13 3.58 -4.64
N TYR A 80 -4.41 3.26 -4.47
CA TYR A 80 -4.90 1.88 -4.52
C TYR A 80 -4.69 1.24 -5.91
N THR A 81 -4.92 2.00 -6.99
CA THR A 81 -4.63 1.56 -8.35
C THR A 81 -3.14 1.26 -8.55
N ALA A 82 -2.26 2.17 -8.10
CA ALA A 82 -0.81 1.99 -8.21
C ALA A 82 -0.32 0.78 -7.40
N LEU A 83 -0.84 0.59 -6.18
CA LEU A 83 -0.54 -0.56 -5.33
C LEU A 83 -0.93 -1.88 -6.01
N SER A 84 -2.17 -1.96 -6.50
CA SER A 84 -2.75 -3.17 -7.08
C SER A 84 -2.07 -3.57 -8.39
N THR A 85 -1.73 -2.59 -9.23
CA THR A 85 -1.10 -2.81 -10.54
C THR A 85 0.42 -2.79 -10.50
N LYS A 86 1.02 -2.38 -9.36
CA LYS A 86 2.48 -2.19 -9.19
C LYS A 86 3.08 -1.28 -10.26
N THR A 87 2.27 -0.32 -10.73
CA THR A 87 2.59 0.55 -11.87
C THR A 87 2.12 1.98 -11.56
N PRO A 88 2.90 3.01 -11.89
CA PRO A 88 2.41 4.39 -11.84
C PRO A 88 1.12 4.54 -12.65
N THR A 89 0.12 5.20 -12.07
CA THR A 89 -1.24 5.19 -12.63
C THR A 89 -1.37 5.87 -13.98
N ARG A 90 -0.50 6.84 -14.31
CA ARG A 90 -0.48 7.45 -15.64
C ARG A 90 -0.05 6.43 -16.70
N LEU A 91 1.04 5.70 -16.45
CA LEU A 91 1.51 4.65 -17.34
C LEU A 91 0.48 3.51 -17.47
N PHE A 92 -0.17 3.14 -16.36
CA PHE A 92 -1.22 2.13 -16.40
C PHE A 92 -2.45 2.58 -17.21
N ALA A 93 -2.88 3.84 -17.03
CA ALA A 93 -3.98 4.42 -17.80
C ALA A 93 -3.68 4.49 -19.31
N GLU A 94 -2.44 4.79 -19.68
CA GLU A 94 -1.99 4.78 -21.09
C GLU A 94 -2.06 3.37 -21.68
N ARG A 95 -1.55 2.36 -20.97
CA ARG A 95 -1.64 0.95 -21.40
C ARG A 95 -3.10 0.49 -21.52
N ALA A 96 -3.96 0.87 -20.57
CA ALA A 96 -5.38 0.51 -20.58
C ALA A 96 -6.14 1.11 -21.77
N ARG A 97 -5.80 2.31 -22.24
CA ARG A 97 -6.41 2.90 -23.44
C ARG A 97 -6.18 2.06 -24.71
N ASN A 98 -5.06 1.34 -24.75
CA ASN A 98 -4.68 0.49 -25.88
C ASN A 98 -5.03 -1.00 -25.67
N ASN A 99 -5.64 -1.34 -24.55
CA ASN A 99 -6.06 -2.70 -24.20
C ASN A 99 -7.48 -2.68 -23.61
N PRO A 100 -8.50 -3.12 -24.39
CA PRO A 100 -9.90 -3.09 -23.94
C PRO A 100 -10.17 -3.88 -22.66
N GLU A 101 -9.44 -4.98 -22.41
CA GLU A 101 -9.59 -5.75 -21.17
C GLU A 101 -9.13 -4.96 -19.95
N ALA A 102 -7.97 -4.29 -20.05
CA ALA A 102 -7.47 -3.43 -18.99
C ALA A 102 -8.34 -2.18 -18.78
N ALA A 103 -8.97 -1.66 -19.84
CA ALA A 103 -9.91 -0.53 -19.76
C ALA A 103 -11.14 -0.87 -18.89
N ASN A 104 -11.58 -2.14 -18.87
CA ASN A 104 -12.69 -2.60 -18.05
C ASN A 104 -12.42 -2.49 -16.52
N LEU A 105 -11.15 -2.33 -16.10
CA LEU A 105 -10.81 -2.07 -14.71
C LEU A 105 -11.38 -0.75 -14.18
N ASN A 106 -11.82 0.16 -15.07
CA ASN A 106 -12.59 1.35 -14.66
C ASN A 106 -13.97 1.01 -14.03
N SER A 107 -14.48 -0.20 -14.20
CA SER A 107 -15.71 -0.66 -13.55
C SER A 107 -15.52 -1.01 -12.07
N ILE A 108 -14.29 -1.16 -11.61
CA ILE A 108 -13.96 -1.42 -10.21
C ILE A 108 -13.93 -0.07 -9.47
N ALA A 109 -14.85 0.11 -8.51
CA ALA A 109 -15.05 1.40 -7.85
C ALA A 109 -13.81 1.94 -7.11
N GLU A 110 -12.95 1.04 -6.62
CA GLU A 110 -11.72 1.37 -5.89
C GLU A 110 -10.60 1.86 -6.81
N LEU A 111 -10.66 1.59 -8.11
CA LEU A 111 -9.63 1.98 -9.07
C LEU A 111 -9.93 3.35 -9.70
N LEU A 112 -8.87 4.09 -10.01
CA LEU A 112 -8.93 5.32 -10.78
C LEU A 112 -7.73 5.37 -11.75
N LEU A 113 -8.00 5.12 -13.04
CA LEU A 113 -6.99 5.10 -14.09
C LEU A 113 -6.64 6.53 -14.54
N LEU A 114 -6.08 7.30 -13.62
CA LEU A 114 -5.67 8.70 -13.81
C LEU A 114 -4.34 8.94 -13.10
N GLY A 115 -3.40 9.62 -13.75
CA GLY A 115 -2.06 9.88 -13.21
C GLY A 115 -2.08 10.54 -11.83
N GLY A 116 -1.05 10.25 -11.03
CA GLY A 116 -0.86 10.76 -9.67
C GLY A 116 -0.76 9.68 -8.60
N GLY A 117 -0.95 8.42 -8.91
CA GLY A 117 -0.65 7.29 -8.02
C GLY A 117 0.68 6.63 -8.38
N VAL A 118 1.51 6.35 -7.39
CA VAL A 118 2.79 5.63 -7.57
C VAL A 118 2.91 4.50 -6.56
N PRO A 119 3.38 3.31 -6.97
CA PRO A 119 3.74 2.25 -6.05
C PRO A 119 5.03 2.62 -5.33
N LEU A 120 5.19 2.15 -4.11
CA LEU A 120 6.37 2.42 -3.28
C LEU A 120 7.16 1.14 -3.10
N PHE A 121 8.44 1.19 -3.44
CA PHE A 121 9.37 0.08 -3.26
C PHE A 121 10.53 0.47 -2.35
N ALA A 122 10.89 -0.44 -1.44
CA ALA A 122 12.11 -0.41 -0.64
C ALA A 122 12.92 -1.66 -0.97
N GLU A 123 14.20 -1.50 -1.35
CA GLU A 123 15.09 -2.64 -1.69
C GLU A 123 14.48 -3.62 -2.72
N GLY A 124 13.68 -3.10 -3.65
CA GLY A 124 12.99 -3.89 -4.69
C GLY A 124 11.71 -4.61 -4.22
N GLU A 125 11.32 -4.48 -2.95
CA GLU A 125 10.09 -5.01 -2.41
C GLU A 125 8.98 -3.94 -2.38
N LEU A 126 7.76 -4.30 -2.82
CA LEU A 126 6.60 -3.41 -2.73
C LEU A 126 6.18 -3.25 -1.25
N VAL A 127 6.17 -2.02 -0.75
CA VAL A 127 5.85 -1.70 0.65
C VAL A 127 4.58 -0.88 0.83
N GLY A 128 4.05 -0.29 -0.24
CA GLY A 128 2.86 0.55 -0.16
C GLY A 128 2.61 1.34 -1.44
N ALA A 129 1.83 2.42 -1.35
CA ALA A 129 1.60 3.35 -2.44
C ALA A 129 1.30 4.77 -1.94
N LEU A 130 1.63 5.77 -2.77
CA LEU A 130 1.26 7.16 -2.59
C LEU A 130 0.37 7.61 -3.75
N GLY A 131 -0.71 8.32 -3.44
CA GLY A 131 -1.56 8.99 -4.42
C GLY A 131 -1.68 10.47 -4.14
N VAL A 132 -1.61 11.27 -5.19
CA VAL A 132 -1.80 12.72 -5.17
C VAL A 132 -2.91 13.10 -6.14
N ALA A 133 -3.74 14.07 -5.77
CA ALA A 133 -4.81 14.57 -6.62
C ALA A 133 -5.08 16.07 -6.37
N GLY A 134 -5.27 16.83 -7.44
CA GLY A 134 -5.60 18.26 -7.35
C GLY A 134 -4.41 19.21 -7.27
N ALA A 135 -3.21 18.75 -7.64
CA ALA A 135 -2.01 19.58 -7.70
C ALA A 135 -1.84 20.33 -9.05
N GLY A 136 -2.84 20.28 -9.94
CA GLY A 136 -2.79 20.97 -11.22
C GLY A 136 -3.03 20.06 -12.44
N GLY A 137 -3.33 18.77 -12.23
CA GLY A 137 -3.60 17.77 -13.27
C GLY A 137 -2.78 16.51 -13.08
N ALA A 138 -3.06 15.51 -13.93
CA ALA A 138 -2.51 14.16 -13.77
C ALA A 138 -0.98 14.10 -13.80
N GLU A 139 -0.34 14.94 -14.60
CA GLU A 139 1.12 15.01 -14.69
C GLU A 139 1.74 15.67 -13.45
N GLN A 140 1.14 16.77 -12.99
CA GLN A 140 1.57 17.48 -11.79
C GLN A 140 1.36 16.63 -10.54
N ASP A 141 0.23 15.93 -10.45
CA ASP A 141 -0.06 14.98 -9.37
C ASP A 141 1.00 13.87 -9.31
N GLU A 142 1.37 13.29 -10.47
CA GLU A 142 2.41 12.25 -10.56
C GLU A 142 3.80 12.80 -10.21
N ALA A 143 4.16 13.99 -10.72
CA ALA A 143 5.44 14.63 -10.41
C ALA A 143 5.59 14.88 -8.90
N CYS A 144 4.52 15.35 -8.23
CA CYS A 144 4.48 15.49 -6.79
C CYS A 144 4.73 14.18 -6.06
N ALA A 145 4.05 13.10 -6.47
CA ALA A 145 4.20 11.79 -5.85
C ALA A 145 5.61 11.23 -6.04
N ILE A 146 6.20 11.34 -7.23
CA ILE A 146 7.56 10.89 -7.53
C ILE A 146 8.58 11.65 -6.70
N GLN A 147 8.46 12.99 -6.65
CA GLN A 147 9.38 13.83 -5.89
C GLN A 147 9.36 13.48 -4.39
N ALA A 148 8.17 13.36 -3.80
CA ALA A 148 8.03 12.99 -2.40
C ALA A 148 8.62 11.60 -2.10
N THR A 149 8.38 10.63 -2.97
CA THR A 149 8.91 9.26 -2.86
C THR A 149 10.43 9.27 -2.82
N GLY A 150 11.09 10.01 -3.75
CA GLY A 150 12.54 10.10 -3.78
C GLY A 150 13.16 10.79 -2.55
N GLN A 151 12.46 11.79 -1.97
CA GLN A 151 12.93 12.48 -0.76
C GLN A 151 12.99 11.60 0.48
N VAL A 152 12.17 10.56 0.56
CA VAL A 152 12.18 9.60 1.68
C VAL A 152 13.00 8.34 1.39
N GLY A 153 13.72 8.31 0.26
CA GLY A 153 14.59 7.19 -0.08
C GLY A 153 13.89 5.95 -0.64
N LEU A 154 12.62 6.09 -1.04
CA LEU A 154 11.86 5.03 -1.72
C LEU A 154 11.94 5.18 -3.24
N THR A 155 11.60 4.12 -3.97
CA THR A 155 11.53 4.11 -5.42
C THR A 155 10.13 3.77 -5.92
N ILE A 156 9.81 4.14 -7.18
CA ILE A 156 8.54 3.81 -7.84
C ILE A 156 8.63 2.60 -8.78
N GLN A 157 9.81 1.99 -8.83
CA GLN A 157 10.12 0.81 -9.63
C GLN A 157 10.99 -0.14 -8.82
N ARG A 158 10.95 -1.43 -9.16
CA ARG A 158 11.83 -2.46 -8.60
C ARG A 158 13.28 -2.21 -8.94
#